data_ed2384cd9c48e1321d4ae71d2910454e
#
_entry.id   ed2384cd9c48e1321d4ae71d2910454e
#
_cell.length_a   1.000
_cell.length_b   1.000
_cell.length_c   1.000
_cell.angle_alpha   90.00
_cell.angle_beta   90.00
_cell.angle_gamma   90.00
#
_symmetry.space_group_name_H-M   'P 1'
#
loop_
_entity.id
_entity.type
_entity.pdbx_description
1 polymer ?
#
loop_
_entity_poly.entity_id
_entity_poly.type
_entity_poly.pdbx_seq_one_letter_code
_entity_poly.pdbx_strand_id
1 'polypeptide(L)'
;GFRFDGVTSMLYHDHGLGTDFNTNDKYFSFNAHTEAITYLQLANELIHQVNPAAITIAEDMSGMPGMCLPISDGGIGFDYRLAMGLPDMWVRTVKEKKDEFWDIFKMWCEMCMRRPGEGTVAYVESHDQALVGDKTMIFRLADAAMYTDMEKTTHNPVIDRAIALHKMIRLFTMAGGGEAYLNFMGNEFGHPEWIDFPREGNGWSFHYCRRQWSLRDNPKLKYEWLGQFDEDMVHLAKEANLFDQRMGNLRLIDSTRQVIVFYRSGLLFALNFSPCNSYTDVEISLPDIADYEVAMCSDDAKYGGNDLVAHMK
;
A
#
# COMPACT_ATOMS: atom_id res chain seq x y z
N GLY A 1 6.05 -17.02 -6.04
CA GLY A 1 5.26 -16.12 -6.91
C GLY A 1 6.10 -15.49 -8.01
N PHE A 2 5.42 -14.99 -9.01
CA PHE A 2 6.03 -14.33 -10.16
C PHE A 2 5.38 -12.96 -10.34
N ARG A 3 6.17 -11.89 -10.36
CA ARG A 3 5.72 -10.57 -10.84
C ARG A 3 6.19 -10.42 -12.28
N PHE A 4 5.26 -10.09 -13.15
CA PHE A 4 5.54 -9.71 -14.53
C PHE A 4 5.61 -8.18 -14.57
N ASP A 5 6.79 -7.69 -14.91
CA ASP A 5 7.12 -6.27 -15.00
C ASP A 5 6.74 -5.71 -16.36
N GLY A 6 6.27 -4.47 -16.41
CA GLY A 6 6.00 -3.75 -17.67
C GLY A 6 4.94 -4.40 -18.56
N VAL A 7 3.92 -5.06 -18.00
CA VAL A 7 2.91 -5.77 -18.79
C VAL A 7 2.20 -4.83 -19.76
N THR A 8 1.91 -3.58 -19.39
CA THR A 8 1.33 -2.59 -20.32
C THR A 8 2.13 -2.47 -21.60
N SER A 9 3.45 -2.45 -21.53
CA SER A 9 4.31 -2.32 -22.72
C SER A 9 4.32 -3.57 -23.62
N MET A 10 3.91 -4.72 -23.07
CA MET A 10 3.72 -5.95 -23.84
C MET A 10 2.35 -6.00 -24.53
N LEU A 11 1.30 -5.47 -23.89
CA LEU A 11 -0.09 -5.56 -24.34
C LEU A 11 -0.37 -4.73 -25.58
N TYR A 12 0.42 -3.71 -25.88
CA TYR A 12 0.15 -2.73 -26.93
C TYR A 12 1.34 -2.48 -27.84
N HIS A 13 1.08 -2.32 -29.14
CA HIS A 13 2.12 -2.02 -30.13
C HIS A 13 2.81 -0.67 -29.90
N ASP A 14 2.06 0.31 -29.35
CA ASP A 14 2.60 1.61 -28.94
C ASP A 14 3.17 1.60 -27.51
N HIS A 15 3.30 0.44 -26.89
CA HIS A 15 3.75 0.24 -25.51
C HIS A 15 2.89 0.97 -24.46
N GLY A 16 1.65 1.33 -24.81
CA GLY A 16 0.76 2.09 -23.94
C GLY A 16 1.09 3.58 -23.82
N LEU A 17 2.02 4.09 -24.62
CA LEU A 17 2.50 5.48 -24.50
C LEU A 17 1.64 6.50 -25.27
N GLY A 18 0.95 6.04 -26.32
CA GLY A 18 0.15 6.89 -27.21
C GLY A 18 -1.36 6.80 -26.97
N THR A 19 -1.80 5.94 -26.07
CA THR A 19 -3.22 5.63 -25.89
C THR A 19 -3.72 6.10 -24.55
N ASP A 20 -4.78 6.91 -24.57
CA ASP A 20 -5.55 7.27 -23.37
C ASP A 20 -6.67 6.22 -23.16
N PHE A 21 -6.49 5.33 -22.20
CA PHE A 21 -7.36 4.18 -21.92
C PHE A 21 -8.64 4.54 -21.19
N ASN A 22 -9.45 5.41 -21.77
CA ASN A 22 -10.69 5.93 -21.17
C ASN A 22 -11.97 5.26 -21.70
N THR A 23 -11.88 4.37 -22.70
CA THR A 23 -13.02 3.63 -23.27
C THR A 23 -12.61 2.18 -23.59
N ASN A 24 -13.59 1.27 -23.57
CA ASN A 24 -13.33 -0.16 -23.77
C ASN A 24 -12.72 -0.49 -25.14
N ASP A 25 -13.10 0.20 -26.19
CA ASP A 25 -12.58 0.01 -27.54
C ASP A 25 -11.07 0.28 -27.63
N LYS A 26 -10.52 1.12 -26.77
CA LYS A 26 -9.10 1.43 -26.74
C LYS A 26 -8.25 0.29 -26.17
N TYR A 27 -8.82 -0.51 -25.26
CA TYR A 27 -8.14 -1.69 -24.74
C TYR A 27 -8.05 -2.83 -25.76
N PHE A 28 -9.03 -2.94 -26.66
CA PHE A 28 -9.20 -4.05 -27.59
C PHE A 28 -9.12 -3.62 -29.06
N SER A 29 -8.43 -2.52 -29.35
CA SER A 29 -8.22 -2.00 -30.70
C SER A 29 -7.13 -2.79 -31.45
N PHE A 30 -6.88 -2.41 -32.71
CA PHE A 30 -5.73 -2.95 -33.48
C PHE A 30 -4.36 -2.62 -32.85
N ASN A 31 -4.32 -1.75 -31.84
CA ASN A 31 -3.12 -1.49 -31.05
C ASN A 31 -2.81 -2.62 -30.06
N ALA A 32 -3.77 -3.50 -29.75
CA ALA A 32 -3.53 -4.64 -28.85
C ALA A 32 -2.63 -5.68 -29.52
N HIS A 33 -1.56 -6.06 -28.84
CA HIS A 33 -0.58 -7.03 -29.32
C HIS A 33 -1.02 -8.46 -28.96
N THR A 34 -1.77 -9.09 -29.83
CA THR A 34 -2.42 -10.39 -29.59
C THR A 34 -1.44 -11.53 -29.31
N GLU A 35 -0.26 -11.50 -29.94
CA GLU A 35 0.79 -12.50 -29.69
C GLU A 35 1.37 -12.38 -28.27
N ALA A 36 1.56 -11.16 -27.79
CA ALA A 36 2.03 -10.94 -26.42
C ALA A 36 0.95 -11.32 -25.39
N ILE A 37 -0.32 -11.04 -25.67
CA ILE A 37 -1.44 -11.50 -24.83
C ILE A 37 -1.45 -13.03 -24.77
N THR A 38 -1.32 -13.71 -25.93
CA THR A 38 -1.25 -15.17 -25.99
C THR A 38 -0.05 -15.72 -25.23
N TYR A 39 1.10 -15.07 -25.32
CA TYR A 39 2.28 -15.43 -24.51
C TYR A 39 1.99 -15.35 -23.01
N LEU A 40 1.37 -14.27 -22.54
CA LEU A 40 1.03 -14.09 -21.13
C LEU A 40 0.03 -15.15 -20.66
N GLN A 41 -0.98 -15.47 -21.47
CA GLN A 41 -1.93 -16.55 -21.19
C GLN A 41 -1.22 -17.90 -21.06
N LEU A 42 -0.37 -18.26 -21.99
CA LEU A 42 0.41 -19.50 -21.98
C LEU A 42 1.38 -19.55 -20.79
N ALA A 43 1.99 -18.42 -20.43
CA ALA A 43 2.89 -18.33 -19.28
C ALA A 43 2.13 -18.59 -17.96
N ASN A 44 0.98 -17.95 -17.75
CA ASN A 44 0.13 -18.17 -16.56
C ASN A 44 -0.35 -19.62 -16.49
N GLU A 45 -0.87 -20.15 -17.60
CA GLU A 45 -1.33 -21.55 -17.68
C GLU A 45 -0.21 -22.53 -17.33
N LEU A 46 0.98 -22.37 -17.92
CA LEU A 46 2.12 -23.24 -17.66
C LEU A 46 2.60 -23.16 -16.21
N ILE A 47 2.67 -21.94 -15.63
CA ILE A 47 3.07 -21.75 -14.23
C ILE A 47 2.14 -22.53 -13.30
N HIS A 48 0.82 -22.39 -13.49
CA HIS A 48 -0.17 -23.07 -12.65
C HIS A 48 -0.23 -24.58 -12.90
N GLN A 49 0.04 -25.06 -14.12
CA GLN A 49 0.17 -26.49 -14.39
C GLN A 49 1.39 -27.10 -13.68
N VAL A 50 2.52 -26.38 -13.68
CA VAL A 50 3.74 -26.85 -12.99
C VAL A 50 3.63 -26.74 -11.47
N ASN A 51 3.04 -25.66 -10.98
CA ASN A 51 2.81 -25.43 -9.56
C ASN A 51 1.49 -24.71 -9.32
N PRO A 52 0.40 -25.45 -9.01
CA PRO A 52 -0.92 -24.85 -8.75
C PRO A 52 -0.97 -23.86 -7.58
N ALA A 53 0.01 -23.89 -6.68
CA ALA A 53 0.12 -22.94 -5.58
C ALA A 53 0.95 -21.69 -5.90
N ALA A 54 1.46 -21.59 -7.13
CA ALA A 54 2.15 -20.41 -7.58
C ALA A 54 1.17 -19.23 -7.70
N ILE A 55 1.69 -18.02 -7.46
CA ILE A 55 0.95 -16.77 -7.62
C ILE A 55 1.61 -15.96 -8.72
N THR A 56 0.81 -15.47 -9.66
CA THR A 56 1.24 -14.59 -10.74
C THR A 56 0.62 -13.19 -10.56
N ILE A 57 1.46 -12.16 -10.71
CA ILE A 57 1.08 -10.77 -10.47
C ILE A 57 1.47 -9.93 -11.69
N ALA A 58 0.52 -9.22 -12.27
CA ALA A 58 0.77 -8.30 -13.37
C ALA A 58 1.05 -6.88 -12.85
N GLU A 59 2.12 -6.28 -13.34
CA GLU A 59 2.28 -4.83 -13.27
C GLU A 59 1.72 -4.21 -14.55
N ASP A 60 0.55 -3.62 -14.44
CA ASP A 60 -0.15 -3.01 -15.57
C ASP A 60 -0.74 -1.64 -15.20
N MET A 61 -0.29 -0.61 -15.91
CA MET A 61 -0.77 0.76 -15.75
C MET A 61 -1.98 1.09 -16.63
N SER A 62 -2.23 0.32 -17.69
CA SER A 62 -3.33 0.60 -18.61
C SER A 62 -4.70 0.37 -17.99
N GLY A 63 -4.78 -0.50 -17.00
CA GLY A 63 -6.04 -0.92 -16.40
C GLY A 63 -6.85 -1.86 -17.30
N MET A 64 -6.20 -2.64 -18.19
CA MET A 64 -6.87 -3.57 -19.11
C MET A 64 -7.85 -4.47 -18.38
N PRO A 65 -9.13 -4.54 -18.82
CA PRO A 65 -10.11 -5.47 -18.27
C PRO A 65 -9.75 -6.93 -18.57
N GLY A 66 -10.02 -7.84 -17.62
CA GLY A 66 -9.77 -9.27 -17.82
C GLY A 66 -8.34 -9.71 -17.51
N MET A 67 -7.50 -8.84 -16.98
CA MET A 67 -6.12 -9.20 -16.59
C MET A 67 -6.08 -10.41 -15.65
N CYS A 68 -6.96 -10.43 -14.65
CA CYS A 68 -7.02 -11.46 -13.62
C CYS A 68 -8.27 -12.37 -13.76
N LEU A 69 -8.94 -12.37 -14.90
CA LEU A 69 -9.98 -13.34 -15.17
C LEU A 69 -9.37 -14.64 -15.72
N PRO A 70 -10.04 -15.79 -15.50
CA PRO A 70 -9.62 -17.06 -16.11
C PRO A 70 -9.51 -16.98 -17.65
N ILE A 71 -8.57 -17.70 -18.20
CA ILE A 71 -8.38 -17.77 -19.67
C ILE A 71 -9.65 -18.32 -20.35
N SER A 72 -10.35 -19.27 -19.72
CA SER A 72 -11.63 -19.80 -20.19
C SER A 72 -12.71 -18.72 -20.35
N ASP A 73 -12.63 -17.63 -19.58
CA ASP A 73 -13.56 -16.52 -19.60
C ASP A 73 -13.07 -15.35 -20.45
N GLY A 74 -12.02 -15.59 -21.25
CA GLY A 74 -11.40 -14.59 -22.11
C GLY A 74 -10.37 -13.68 -21.41
N GLY A 75 -9.98 -14.03 -20.18
CA GLY A 75 -8.97 -13.29 -19.42
C GLY A 75 -7.53 -13.64 -19.79
N ILE A 76 -6.57 -12.97 -19.14
CA ILE A 76 -5.13 -13.24 -19.31
C ILE A 76 -4.64 -14.28 -18.28
N GLY A 77 -5.37 -14.50 -17.19
CA GLY A 77 -5.10 -15.58 -16.25
C GLY A 77 -4.12 -15.26 -15.14
N PHE A 78 -3.82 -13.99 -14.87
CA PHE A 78 -3.08 -13.61 -13.68
C PHE A 78 -3.95 -13.78 -12.41
N ASP A 79 -3.33 -14.10 -11.28
CA ASP A 79 -4.03 -14.14 -10.00
C ASP A 79 -4.34 -12.74 -9.49
N TYR A 80 -3.37 -11.82 -9.63
CA TYR A 80 -3.47 -10.45 -9.16
C TYR A 80 -2.85 -9.45 -10.14
N ARG A 81 -3.29 -8.21 -10.00
CA ARG A 81 -2.61 -7.05 -10.58
C ARG A 81 -2.21 -6.05 -9.50
N LEU A 82 -1.16 -5.26 -9.71
CA LEU A 82 -0.81 -4.18 -8.80
C LEU A 82 -1.85 -3.07 -8.85
N ALA A 83 -2.25 -2.56 -7.69
CA ALA A 83 -3.14 -1.40 -7.55
C ALA A 83 -2.35 -0.10 -7.75
N MET A 84 -1.92 0.16 -8.99
CA MET A 84 -1.00 1.24 -9.37
C MET A 84 -1.48 2.65 -8.97
N GLY A 85 -2.80 2.86 -8.86
CA GLY A 85 -3.35 4.15 -8.42
C GLY A 85 -3.10 4.49 -6.95
N LEU A 86 -2.87 3.49 -6.09
CA LEU A 86 -2.71 3.73 -4.65
C LEU A 86 -1.41 4.47 -4.31
N PRO A 87 -0.22 4.04 -4.76
CA PRO A 87 1.01 4.79 -4.51
C PRO A 87 0.95 6.21 -5.11
N ASP A 88 0.37 6.37 -6.29
CA ASP A 88 0.22 7.69 -6.92
C ASP A 88 -0.71 8.60 -6.09
N MET A 89 -1.80 8.04 -5.55
CA MET A 89 -2.67 8.76 -4.63
C MET A 89 -1.90 9.22 -3.39
N TRP A 90 -1.12 8.32 -2.77
CA TRP A 90 -0.35 8.66 -1.57
C TRP A 90 0.74 9.70 -1.83
N VAL A 91 1.52 9.54 -2.90
CA VAL A 91 2.55 10.51 -3.29
C VAL A 91 1.93 11.89 -3.51
N ARG A 92 0.84 11.96 -4.28
CA ARG A 92 0.12 13.22 -4.54
C ARG A 92 -0.45 13.82 -3.25
N THR A 93 -1.09 13.01 -2.40
CA THR A 93 -1.71 13.46 -1.16
C THR A 93 -0.69 14.07 -0.21
N VAL A 94 0.42 13.37 0.02
CA VAL A 94 1.47 13.81 0.95
C VAL A 94 2.28 14.99 0.39
N LYS A 95 2.45 15.05 -0.94
CA LYS A 95 3.23 16.12 -1.60
C LYS A 95 2.46 17.43 -1.73
N GLU A 96 1.17 17.35 -2.06
CA GLU A 96 0.38 18.52 -2.45
C GLU A 96 -0.43 19.12 -1.32
N LYS A 97 -0.72 18.33 -0.28
CA LYS A 97 -1.64 18.75 0.79
C LYS A 97 -1.07 18.47 2.16
N LYS A 98 -1.26 19.44 3.06
CA LYS A 98 -1.11 19.17 4.49
C LYS A 98 -2.22 18.21 4.92
N ASP A 99 -1.96 17.36 5.90
CA ASP A 99 -2.89 16.32 6.37
C ASP A 99 -4.22 16.89 6.90
N GLU A 100 -4.26 18.09 7.43
CA GLU A 100 -5.49 18.80 7.80
C GLU A 100 -6.46 19.02 6.63
N PHE A 101 -5.97 18.91 5.38
CA PHE A 101 -6.75 19.05 4.13
C PHE A 101 -6.88 17.76 3.32
N TRP A 102 -6.55 16.62 3.91
CA TRP A 102 -6.72 15.33 3.22
C TRP A 102 -8.21 15.01 3.05
N ASP A 103 -8.57 14.63 1.84
CA ASP A 103 -9.92 14.21 1.49
C ASP A 103 -10.09 12.71 1.73
N ILE A 104 -10.59 12.38 2.93
CA ILE A 104 -10.75 10.99 3.38
C ILE A 104 -11.74 10.22 2.49
N PHE A 105 -12.79 10.89 1.98
CA PHE A 105 -13.73 10.25 1.08
C PHE A 105 -13.06 9.86 -0.25
N LYS A 106 -12.29 10.77 -0.82
CA LYS A 106 -11.53 10.48 -2.04
C LYS A 106 -10.50 9.36 -1.82
N MET A 107 -9.80 9.37 -0.71
CA MET A 107 -8.86 8.30 -0.35
C MET A 107 -9.58 6.95 -0.26
N TRP A 108 -10.75 6.89 0.36
CA TRP A 108 -11.54 5.67 0.41
C TRP A 108 -12.00 5.21 -0.98
N CYS A 109 -12.45 6.13 -1.82
CA CYS A 109 -12.82 5.79 -3.20
C CYS A 109 -11.66 5.17 -3.97
N GLU A 110 -10.45 5.71 -3.84
CA GLU A 110 -9.25 5.15 -4.48
C GLU A 110 -8.92 3.74 -3.95
N MET A 111 -9.07 3.49 -2.63
CA MET A 111 -8.92 2.14 -2.06
C MET A 111 -9.90 1.13 -2.66
N CYS A 112 -11.09 1.59 -3.04
CA CYS A 112 -12.14 0.76 -3.62
C CYS A 112 -12.06 0.64 -5.15
N MET A 113 -11.20 1.41 -5.83
CA MET A 113 -11.09 1.37 -7.29
C MET A 113 -10.42 0.09 -7.76
N ARG A 114 -11.21 -0.76 -8.40
CA ARG A 114 -10.73 -2.02 -8.97
C ARG A 114 -11.62 -2.51 -10.11
N ARG A 115 -11.13 -3.41 -10.92
CA ARG A 115 -11.93 -4.11 -11.90
C ARG A 115 -12.80 -5.17 -11.21
N PRO A 116 -14.10 -5.29 -11.57
CA PRO A 116 -14.95 -6.34 -11.03
C PRO A 116 -14.38 -7.75 -11.31
N GLY A 117 -14.36 -8.59 -10.29
CA GLY A 117 -13.88 -9.96 -10.42
C GLY A 117 -12.36 -10.13 -10.38
N GLU A 118 -11.57 -9.05 -10.47
CA GLU A 118 -10.11 -9.12 -10.51
C GLU A 118 -9.49 -8.86 -9.13
N GLY A 119 -8.48 -9.66 -8.78
CA GLY A 119 -7.69 -9.51 -7.57
C GLY A 119 -6.63 -8.41 -7.69
N THR A 120 -6.40 -7.67 -6.61
CA THR A 120 -5.41 -6.59 -6.58
C THR A 120 -4.45 -6.72 -5.41
N VAL A 121 -3.20 -6.30 -5.63
CA VAL A 121 -2.19 -6.14 -4.58
C VAL A 121 -2.09 -4.67 -4.24
N ALA A 122 -2.48 -4.32 -3.02
CA ALA A 122 -2.37 -2.95 -2.51
C ALA A 122 -0.95 -2.65 -2.04
N TYR A 123 -0.51 -1.40 -2.18
CA TYR A 123 0.78 -0.96 -1.66
C TYR A 123 0.86 0.56 -1.54
N VAL A 124 1.70 1.03 -0.63
CA VAL A 124 1.95 2.46 -0.43
C VAL A 124 3.01 2.95 -1.40
N GLU A 125 4.08 2.18 -1.52
CA GLU A 125 5.23 2.45 -2.37
C GLU A 125 5.95 1.14 -2.70
N SER A 126 6.60 1.10 -3.84
CA SER A 126 7.52 0.04 -4.25
C SER A 126 8.92 0.61 -4.46
N HIS A 127 9.79 -0.09 -5.18
CA HIS A 127 11.07 0.45 -5.63
C HIS A 127 10.90 1.62 -6.60
N ASP A 128 9.81 1.68 -7.36
CA ASP A 128 9.61 2.65 -8.46
C ASP A 128 9.44 4.08 -7.95
N GLN A 129 8.61 4.30 -6.92
CA GLN A 129 8.28 5.66 -6.46
C GLN A 129 9.51 6.44 -6.01
N ALA A 130 10.47 5.76 -5.39
CA ALA A 130 11.70 6.39 -4.95
C ALA A 130 12.76 6.49 -6.06
N LEU A 131 12.80 5.54 -7.01
CA LEU A 131 13.78 5.49 -8.09
C LEU A 131 13.48 6.47 -9.23
N VAL A 132 12.21 6.66 -9.55
CA VAL A 132 11.79 7.49 -10.71
C VAL A 132 11.75 8.99 -10.36
N GLY A 133 12.64 9.43 -9.50
CA GLY A 133 12.86 10.85 -9.24
C GLY A 133 12.09 11.39 -8.05
N ASP A 134 11.74 10.55 -7.13
CA ASP A 134 11.03 10.96 -5.93
C ASP A 134 11.68 10.44 -4.63
N LYS A 135 11.00 10.60 -3.52
CA LYS A 135 11.46 10.25 -2.17
C LYS A 135 10.66 9.05 -1.65
N THR A 136 11.22 8.30 -0.71
CA THR A 136 10.44 7.32 0.06
C THR A 136 9.31 8.03 0.81
N MET A 137 8.23 7.31 1.12
CA MET A 137 7.08 7.88 1.82
C MET A 137 7.46 8.52 3.14
N ILE A 138 8.27 7.84 3.93
CA ILE A 138 8.73 8.38 5.22
C ILE A 138 9.60 9.63 5.04
N PHE A 139 10.45 9.67 4.01
CA PHE A 139 11.29 10.85 3.74
C PHE A 139 10.45 12.04 3.26
N ARG A 140 9.34 11.80 2.56
CA ARG A 140 8.39 12.86 2.22
C ARG A 140 7.72 13.47 3.44
N LEU A 141 7.42 12.64 4.44
CA LEU A 141 6.75 13.07 5.67
C LEU A 141 7.71 13.82 6.62
N ALA A 142 8.95 13.37 6.70
CA ALA A 142 9.91 13.80 7.72
C ALA A 142 11.08 14.65 7.18
N ASP A 143 11.38 14.52 5.89
CA ASP A 143 12.51 15.16 5.21
C ASP A 143 13.85 15.00 5.96
N ALA A 144 14.73 15.98 5.89
CA ALA A 144 16.09 15.93 6.44
C ALA A 144 16.15 15.71 7.98
N ALA A 145 15.06 15.93 8.71
CA ALA A 145 14.99 15.65 10.14
C ALA A 145 15.25 14.15 10.47
N MET A 146 15.04 13.24 9.51
CA MET A 146 15.39 11.84 9.68
C MET A 146 16.87 11.55 9.93
N TYR A 147 17.76 12.45 9.52
CA TYR A 147 19.20 12.25 9.70
C TYR A 147 19.69 12.65 11.10
N THR A 148 18.91 13.44 11.83
CA THR A 148 19.34 14.02 13.12
C THR A 148 18.43 13.66 14.28
N ASP A 149 17.13 13.41 14.05
CA ASP A 149 16.13 13.41 15.12
C ASP A 149 15.42 12.05 15.30
N MET A 150 16.02 10.98 14.79
CA MET A 150 15.48 9.61 14.91
C MET A 150 15.87 8.88 16.20
N GLU A 151 16.58 9.50 17.13
CA GLU A 151 16.77 8.94 18.47
C GLU A 151 15.45 9.00 19.26
N LYS A 152 15.11 7.95 20.00
CA LYS A 152 13.88 7.86 20.82
C LYS A 152 13.78 8.93 21.90
N THR A 153 14.92 9.45 22.35
CA THR A 153 15.01 10.53 23.35
C THR A 153 14.83 11.92 22.74
N THR A 154 14.84 12.05 21.44
CA THR A 154 14.68 13.35 20.75
C THR A 154 13.22 13.59 20.42
N HIS A 155 12.67 14.70 20.89
CA HIS A 155 11.33 15.15 20.54
C HIS A 155 11.39 16.14 19.38
N ASN A 156 10.86 15.74 18.25
CA ASN A 156 10.69 16.59 17.08
C ASN A 156 9.28 16.38 16.52
N PRO A 157 8.39 17.39 16.55
CA PRO A 157 7.00 17.24 16.08
C PRO A 157 6.88 16.77 14.63
N VAL A 158 7.86 17.10 13.77
CA VAL A 158 7.88 16.65 12.37
C VAL A 158 8.09 15.14 12.30
N ILE A 159 9.06 14.62 13.06
CA ILE A 159 9.35 13.18 13.12
C ILE A 159 8.20 12.42 13.79
N ASP A 160 7.70 12.90 14.92
CA ASP A 160 6.65 12.22 15.68
C ASP A 160 5.38 12.11 14.85
N ARG A 161 5.02 13.18 14.11
CA ARG A 161 3.92 13.18 13.16
C ARG A 161 4.19 12.26 11.95
N ALA A 162 5.39 12.29 11.38
CA ALA A 162 5.75 11.44 10.25
C ALA A 162 5.60 9.96 10.59
N ILE A 163 6.05 9.55 11.79
CA ILE A 163 5.91 8.18 12.30
C ILE A 163 4.44 7.81 12.46
N ALA A 164 3.62 8.68 13.05
CA ALA A 164 2.19 8.44 13.22
C ALA A 164 1.48 8.26 11.86
N LEU A 165 1.70 9.17 10.93
CA LEU A 165 1.12 9.10 9.57
C LEU A 165 1.60 7.88 8.79
N HIS A 166 2.88 7.54 8.86
CA HIS A 166 3.43 6.38 8.17
C HIS A 166 2.75 5.08 8.60
N LYS A 167 2.55 4.88 9.92
CA LYS A 167 1.80 3.74 10.46
C LYS A 167 0.36 3.71 9.93
N MET A 168 -0.34 4.83 9.99
CA MET A 168 -1.74 4.93 9.55
C MET A 168 -1.89 4.71 8.05
N ILE A 169 -1.02 5.29 7.22
CA ILE A 169 -1.01 5.13 5.76
C ILE A 169 -0.86 3.64 5.41
N ARG A 170 0.08 2.95 6.04
CA ARG A 170 0.36 1.53 5.78
C ARG A 170 -0.82 0.66 6.21
N LEU A 171 -1.33 0.84 7.42
CA LEU A 171 -2.49 0.09 7.92
C LEU A 171 -3.73 0.32 7.04
N PHE A 172 -4.02 1.58 6.69
CA PHE A 172 -5.17 1.92 5.85
C PHE A 172 -5.06 1.28 4.47
N THR A 173 -3.86 1.30 3.87
CA THR A 173 -3.64 0.69 2.55
C THR A 173 -3.79 -0.81 2.58
N MET A 174 -3.19 -1.48 3.57
CA MET A 174 -3.29 -2.94 3.72
C MET A 174 -4.73 -3.37 4.00
N ALA A 175 -5.41 -2.68 4.91
CA ALA A 175 -6.75 -3.07 5.36
C ALA A 175 -7.86 -2.63 4.40
N GLY A 176 -7.74 -1.49 3.73
CA GLY A 176 -8.76 -0.92 2.85
C GLY A 176 -8.66 -1.36 1.39
N GLY A 177 -7.43 -1.65 0.93
CA GLY A 177 -7.18 -1.93 -0.49
C GLY A 177 -6.90 -3.39 -0.77
N GLY A 178 -7.25 -3.99 -1.80
CA GLY A 178 -6.80 -5.25 -2.38
C GLY A 178 -6.96 -6.53 -1.55
N GLU A 179 -6.65 -7.64 -2.19
CA GLU A 179 -6.63 -8.99 -1.62
C GLU A 179 -5.22 -9.46 -1.26
N ALA A 180 -4.23 -8.60 -1.42
CA ALA A 180 -2.85 -8.81 -0.99
C ALA A 180 -2.19 -7.46 -0.70
N TYR A 181 -1.07 -7.49 -0.01
CA TYR A 181 -0.30 -6.30 0.34
C TYR A 181 1.17 -6.47 -0.05
N LEU A 182 1.70 -5.50 -0.78
CA LEU A 182 3.12 -5.43 -1.14
C LEU A 182 3.84 -4.47 -0.20
N ASN A 183 4.94 -4.92 0.34
CA ASN A 183 5.91 -4.10 1.03
C ASN A 183 7.27 -4.20 0.34
N PHE A 184 7.86 -3.07 -0.03
CA PHE A 184 9.23 -3.06 -0.53
C PHE A 184 10.20 -3.02 0.65
N MET A 185 11.18 -3.92 0.64
CA MET A 185 12.10 -4.15 1.75
C MET A 185 12.71 -2.85 2.30
N GLY A 186 12.59 -2.64 3.60
CA GLY A 186 13.07 -1.46 4.31
C GLY A 186 12.03 -0.36 4.49
N ASN A 187 10.97 -0.34 3.67
CA ASN A 187 9.91 0.66 3.83
C ASN A 187 9.07 0.38 5.08
N GLU A 188 8.98 -0.87 5.52
CA GLU A 188 8.29 -1.28 6.74
C GLU A 188 8.82 -0.58 8.00
N PHE A 189 10.12 -0.37 8.09
CA PHE A 189 10.71 0.36 9.21
C PHE A 189 11.06 1.82 8.88
N GLY A 190 10.65 2.31 7.69
CA GLY A 190 10.88 3.69 7.28
C GLY A 190 12.34 3.98 6.95
N HIS A 191 13.02 3.09 6.21
CA HIS A 191 14.38 3.37 5.72
C HIS A 191 14.40 4.69 4.95
N PRO A 192 15.28 5.66 5.28
CA PRO A 192 15.22 7.01 4.74
C PRO A 192 15.64 7.11 3.27
N GLU A 193 16.50 6.20 2.85
CA GLU A 193 17.11 6.25 1.52
C GLU A 193 16.42 5.27 0.55
N TRP A 194 16.38 5.65 -0.73
CA TRP A 194 16.03 4.72 -1.81
C TRP A 194 17.19 3.76 -2.10
N ILE A 195 16.92 2.74 -2.90
CA ILE A 195 17.98 1.91 -3.48
C ILE A 195 18.48 2.61 -4.75
N ASP A 196 19.73 3.08 -4.75
CA ASP A 196 20.38 3.63 -5.94
C ASP A 196 21.23 2.53 -6.59
N PHE A 197 20.76 2.00 -7.71
CA PHE A 197 21.46 0.95 -8.43
C PHE A 197 22.82 1.42 -8.98
N PRO A 198 23.82 0.52 -9.11
CA PRO A 198 25.07 0.83 -9.76
C PRO A 198 24.84 1.38 -11.16
N ARG A 199 25.35 2.57 -11.44
CA ARG A 199 25.24 3.28 -12.69
C ARG A 199 26.43 4.23 -12.88
N GLU A 200 26.66 4.73 -14.08
CA GLU A 200 27.77 5.65 -14.38
C GLU A 200 27.79 6.85 -13.43
N GLY A 201 26.64 7.47 -13.17
CA GLY A 201 26.54 8.67 -12.33
C GLY A 201 26.92 8.47 -10.86
N ASN A 202 27.00 7.23 -10.34
CA ASN A 202 27.51 6.93 -9.00
C ASN A 202 28.79 6.09 -9.01
N GLY A 203 29.50 6.05 -10.15
CA GLY A 203 30.74 5.30 -10.31
C GLY A 203 30.55 3.77 -10.20
N TRP A 204 29.38 3.25 -10.58
CA TRP A 204 29.03 1.84 -10.48
C TRP A 204 29.06 1.30 -9.04
N SER A 205 28.80 2.17 -8.06
CA SER A 205 28.87 1.84 -6.65
C SER A 205 27.65 1.01 -6.18
N PHE A 206 27.92 -0.03 -5.39
CA PHE A 206 26.90 -0.81 -4.67
C PHE A 206 26.55 -0.23 -3.30
N HIS A 207 27.14 0.90 -2.91
CA HIS A 207 27.01 1.44 -1.56
C HIS A 207 25.55 1.74 -1.18
N TYR A 208 24.78 2.30 -2.12
CA TYR A 208 23.38 2.69 -1.90
C TYR A 208 22.36 1.66 -2.39
N CYS A 209 22.77 0.50 -2.90
CA CYS A 209 21.85 -0.54 -3.35
C CYS A 209 21.56 -1.61 -2.28
N ARG A 210 21.62 -1.21 -1.02
CA ARG A 210 21.33 -2.08 0.14
C ARG A 210 20.53 -1.36 1.21
N ARG A 211 19.80 -2.12 2.03
CA ARG A 211 19.13 -1.60 3.21
C ARG A 211 20.03 -1.67 4.44
N GLN A 212 19.91 -0.70 5.31
CA GLN A 212 20.64 -0.61 6.58
C GLN A 212 19.76 -1.18 7.69
N TRP A 213 19.72 -2.50 7.80
CA TRP A 213 18.93 -3.21 8.82
C TRP A 213 19.32 -2.82 10.24
N SER A 214 20.59 -2.39 10.44
CA SER A 214 21.06 -1.86 11.72
C SER A 214 20.29 -0.63 12.21
N LEU A 215 19.59 0.10 11.36
CA LEU A 215 18.69 1.19 11.79
C LEU A 215 17.48 0.60 12.51
N ARG A 216 16.86 -0.43 11.94
CA ARG A 216 15.71 -1.13 12.53
C ARG A 216 16.09 -1.84 13.81
N ASP A 217 17.25 -2.47 13.87
CA ASP A 217 17.71 -3.29 15.00
C ASP A 217 18.31 -2.48 16.15
N ASN A 218 18.48 -1.17 15.97
CA ASN A 218 19.00 -0.31 17.02
C ASN A 218 17.88 0.13 17.98
N PRO A 219 17.86 -0.36 19.25
CA PRO A 219 16.77 -0.07 20.19
C PRO A 219 16.72 1.40 20.63
N LYS A 220 17.71 2.23 20.28
CA LYS A 220 17.73 3.66 20.57
C LYS A 220 17.04 4.50 19.50
N LEU A 221 16.75 3.91 18.34
CA LEU A 221 16.20 4.62 17.19
C LEU A 221 14.70 4.35 17.01
N LYS A 222 13.99 5.33 16.51
CA LYS A 222 12.54 5.29 16.25
C LYS A 222 12.17 4.34 15.10
N TYR A 223 13.14 3.91 14.28
CA TYR A 223 12.92 2.90 13.23
C TYR A 223 12.40 1.56 13.78
N GLU A 224 12.80 1.20 15.01
CA GLU A 224 12.30 0.01 15.69
C GLU A 224 10.77 0.07 15.90
N TRP A 225 10.24 1.25 16.26
CA TRP A 225 8.79 1.45 16.44
C TRP A 225 8.00 1.17 15.16
N LEU A 226 8.49 1.66 14.02
CA LEU A 226 7.88 1.41 12.72
C LEU A 226 7.94 -0.06 12.33
N GLY A 227 9.12 -0.70 12.51
CA GLY A 227 9.29 -2.12 12.23
C GLY A 227 8.42 -3.01 13.11
N GLN A 228 8.29 -2.69 14.41
CA GLN A 228 7.42 -3.45 15.31
C GLN A 228 5.94 -3.27 14.95
N PHE A 229 5.54 -2.06 14.56
CA PHE A 229 4.16 -1.82 14.11
C PHE A 229 3.83 -2.63 12.85
N ASP A 230 4.74 -2.66 11.87
CA ASP A 230 4.54 -3.41 10.65
C ASP A 230 4.46 -4.92 10.90
N GLU A 231 5.32 -5.45 11.75
CA GLU A 231 5.32 -6.85 12.16
C GLU A 231 3.98 -7.25 12.80
N ASP A 232 3.53 -6.49 13.80
CA ASP A 232 2.25 -6.74 14.49
C ASP A 232 1.06 -6.59 13.53
N MET A 233 1.10 -5.60 12.62
CA MET A 233 0.08 -5.37 11.60
C MET A 233 -0.06 -6.56 10.63
N VAL A 234 1.07 -7.11 10.18
CA VAL A 234 1.07 -8.27 9.26
C VAL A 234 0.62 -9.54 9.99
N HIS A 235 1.02 -9.73 11.24
CA HIS A 235 0.55 -10.84 12.07
C HIS A 235 -0.95 -10.78 12.30
N LEU A 236 -1.49 -9.62 12.68
CA LEU A 236 -2.93 -9.42 12.84
C LEU A 236 -3.70 -9.71 11.55
N ALA A 237 -3.20 -9.24 10.41
CA ALA A 237 -3.81 -9.51 9.12
C ALA A 237 -3.85 -11.01 8.79
N LYS A 238 -2.78 -11.73 9.12
CA LYS A 238 -2.68 -13.18 8.92
C LYS A 238 -3.64 -13.94 9.85
N GLU A 239 -3.66 -13.60 11.14
CA GLU A 239 -4.53 -14.23 12.13
C GLU A 239 -6.02 -14.03 11.81
N ALA A 240 -6.40 -12.86 11.35
CA ALA A 240 -7.76 -12.54 10.97
C ALA A 240 -8.14 -13.04 9.57
N ASN A 241 -7.24 -13.65 8.81
CA ASN A 241 -7.41 -13.98 7.39
C ASN A 241 -7.96 -12.78 6.61
N LEU A 242 -7.32 -11.62 6.81
CA LEU A 242 -7.82 -10.33 6.33
C LEU A 242 -8.15 -10.32 4.83
N PHE A 243 -7.34 -11.00 4.04
CA PHE A 243 -7.44 -11.00 2.57
C PHE A 243 -8.47 -11.99 2.01
N ASP A 244 -9.13 -12.81 2.84
CA ASP A 244 -10.23 -13.67 2.41
C ASP A 244 -11.48 -12.86 2.01
N GLN A 245 -11.63 -11.67 2.57
CA GLN A 245 -12.62 -10.70 2.12
C GLN A 245 -11.99 -9.71 1.15
N ARG A 246 -12.65 -9.49 0.01
CA ARG A 246 -12.15 -8.63 -1.06
C ARG A 246 -12.03 -7.17 -0.67
N MET A 247 -12.91 -6.67 0.19
CA MET A 247 -13.05 -5.24 0.47
C MET A 247 -13.51 -4.98 1.88
N GLY A 248 -13.06 -3.87 2.45
CA GLY A 248 -13.63 -3.31 3.66
C GLY A 248 -15.08 -2.83 3.43
N ASN A 249 -15.92 -3.00 4.44
CA ASN A 249 -17.29 -2.51 4.45
C ASN A 249 -17.33 -1.21 5.25
N LEU A 250 -17.54 -0.09 4.56
CA LEU A 250 -17.58 1.24 5.16
C LEU A 250 -18.71 1.33 6.19
N ARG A 251 -18.39 1.81 7.40
CA ARG A 251 -19.32 2.01 8.52
C ARG A 251 -19.53 3.47 8.83
N LEU A 252 -18.49 4.26 8.77
CA LEU A 252 -18.52 5.69 8.99
C LEU A 252 -17.49 6.36 8.10
N ILE A 253 -17.85 7.47 7.51
CA ILE A 253 -16.91 8.42 6.95
C ILE A 253 -17.35 9.83 7.30
N ASP A 254 -16.51 10.55 8.02
CA ASP A 254 -16.73 11.94 8.41
C ASP A 254 -15.55 12.79 7.91
N SER A 255 -15.73 13.37 6.74
CA SER A 255 -14.70 14.21 6.11
C SER A 255 -14.40 15.48 6.91
N THR A 256 -15.34 15.98 7.72
CA THR A 256 -15.13 17.17 8.55
C THR A 256 -14.22 16.86 9.73
N ARG A 257 -14.43 15.72 10.36
CA ARG A 257 -13.59 15.22 11.46
C ARG A 257 -12.37 14.46 10.99
N GLN A 258 -12.28 14.14 9.70
CA GLN A 258 -11.25 13.26 9.10
C GLN A 258 -11.21 11.87 9.75
N VAL A 259 -12.38 11.32 10.05
CA VAL A 259 -12.54 9.99 10.65
C VAL A 259 -13.14 9.03 9.63
N ILE A 260 -12.56 7.84 9.53
CA ILE A 260 -13.11 6.75 8.75
C ILE A 260 -13.14 5.47 9.58
N VAL A 261 -14.24 4.72 9.48
CA VAL A 261 -14.39 3.41 10.10
C VAL A 261 -14.93 2.44 9.07
N PHE A 262 -14.30 1.29 8.97
CA PHE A 262 -14.74 0.20 8.11
C PHE A 262 -14.50 -1.16 8.78
N TYR A 263 -15.27 -2.14 8.35
CA TYR A 263 -15.21 -3.51 8.86
C TYR A 263 -14.68 -4.45 7.79
N ARG A 264 -13.76 -5.35 8.16
CA ARG A 264 -13.23 -6.37 7.26
C ARG A 264 -12.74 -7.58 8.05
N SER A 265 -13.17 -8.77 7.65
CA SER A 265 -12.71 -10.06 8.21
C SER A 265 -12.71 -10.12 9.74
N GLY A 266 -13.82 -9.70 10.38
CA GLY A 266 -13.94 -9.72 11.84
C GLY A 266 -13.27 -8.54 12.55
N LEU A 267 -12.52 -7.71 11.84
CA LEU A 267 -11.83 -6.53 12.39
C LEU A 267 -12.58 -5.24 12.06
N LEU A 268 -12.66 -4.36 13.04
CA LEU A 268 -13.13 -2.98 12.89
C LEU A 268 -11.91 -2.06 12.86
N PHE A 269 -11.71 -1.40 11.74
CA PHE A 269 -10.65 -0.42 11.54
C PHE A 269 -11.20 0.98 11.74
N ALA A 270 -10.70 1.70 12.75
CA ALA A 270 -11.05 3.07 13.04
C ALA A 270 -9.81 3.96 12.90
N LEU A 271 -9.84 4.91 11.97
CA LEU A 271 -8.72 5.81 11.70
C LEU A 271 -9.16 7.26 11.88
N ASN A 272 -8.37 8.00 12.64
CA ASN A 272 -8.50 9.43 12.81
C ASN A 272 -7.30 10.13 12.15
N PHE A 273 -7.54 10.76 11.01
CA PHE A 273 -6.51 11.51 10.28
C PHE A 273 -6.43 12.98 10.71
N SER A 274 -7.27 13.43 11.68
CA SER A 274 -7.17 14.79 12.20
C SER A 274 -5.83 15.01 12.90
N PRO A 275 -5.06 16.04 12.53
CA PRO A 275 -3.77 16.31 13.16
C PRO A 275 -3.86 16.83 14.59
N CYS A 276 -5.03 17.36 15.00
CA CYS A 276 -5.18 18.14 16.22
C CYS A 276 -6.30 17.67 17.14
N ASN A 277 -7.26 16.86 16.64
CA ASN A 277 -8.46 16.55 17.40
C ASN A 277 -8.58 15.06 17.71
N SER A 278 -8.92 14.75 18.95
CA SER A 278 -9.42 13.45 19.38
C SER A 278 -10.92 13.52 19.56
N TYR A 279 -11.60 12.41 19.31
CA TYR A 279 -13.06 12.34 19.40
C TYR A 279 -13.47 11.22 20.34
N THR A 280 -14.46 11.49 21.19
CA THR A 280 -15.12 10.52 22.06
C THR A 280 -16.55 10.29 21.60
N ASP A 281 -17.12 9.18 22.01
CA ASP A 281 -18.53 8.84 21.77
C ASP A 281 -18.96 8.88 20.29
N VAL A 282 -18.07 8.41 19.41
CA VAL A 282 -18.37 8.32 17.99
C VAL A 282 -19.30 7.12 17.74
N GLU A 283 -20.52 7.40 17.32
CA GLU A 283 -21.49 6.35 16.99
C GLU A 283 -21.13 5.64 15.70
N ILE A 284 -21.06 4.30 15.75
CA ILE A 284 -20.70 3.44 14.63
C ILE A 284 -21.76 2.34 14.49
N SER A 285 -22.29 2.17 13.28
CA SER A 285 -23.18 1.05 12.98
C SER A 285 -22.37 -0.22 12.74
N LEU A 286 -22.51 -1.20 13.60
CA LEU A 286 -21.81 -2.47 13.52
C LEU A 286 -22.64 -3.54 12.76
N PRO A 287 -21.99 -4.50 12.09
CA PRO A 287 -22.70 -5.56 11.37
C PRO A 287 -23.41 -6.53 12.34
N ASP A 288 -22.79 -6.76 13.50
CA ASP A 288 -23.25 -7.73 14.49
C ASP A 288 -23.23 -7.11 15.89
N ILE A 289 -24.08 -7.65 16.78
CA ILE A 289 -24.02 -7.35 18.21
C ILE A 289 -22.94 -8.25 18.81
N ALA A 290 -21.78 -7.67 19.09
CA ALA A 290 -20.63 -8.36 19.65
C ALA A 290 -19.84 -7.44 20.57
N ASP A 291 -19.09 -8.02 21.48
CA ASP A 291 -18.08 -7.31 22.24
C ASP A 291 -16.82 -7.14 21.37
N TYR A 292 -16.22 -5.97 21.43
CA TYR A 292 -15.00 -5.63 20.70
C TYR A 292 -13.89 -5.28 21.67
N GLU A 293 -12.71 -5.77 21.40
CA GLU A 293 -11.49 -5.38 22.11
C GLU A 293 -10.50 -4.72 21.16
N VAL A 294 -9.61 -3.88 21.70
CA VAL A 294 -8.56 -3.26 20.92
C VAL A 294 -7.45 -4.30 20.66
N ALA A 295 -7.40 -4.84 19.45
CA ALA A 295 -6.37 -5.77 19.03
C ALA A 295 -5.03 -5.08 18.75
N MET A 296 -5.06 -3.85 18.21
CA MET A 296 -3.89 -3.06 17.86
C MET A 296 -4.22 -1.57 17.84
N CYS A 297 -3.36 -0.74 18.43
CA CYS A 297 -3.49 0.70 18.39
C CYS A 297 -2.16 1.35 17.97
N SER A 298 -2.19 2.17 16.91
CA SER A 298 -0.98 2.85 16.42
C SER A 298 -0.42 3.88 17.39
N ASP A 299 -1.22 4.28 18.41
CA ASP A 299 -0.82 5.23 19.46
C ASP A 299 -0.27 4.56 20.72
N ASP A 300 -0.12 3.23 20.74
CA ASP A 300 0.53 2.53 21.86
C ASP A 300 2.00 2.95 21.98
N ALA A 301 2.48 3.07 23.23
CA ALA A 301 3.85 3.43 23.55
C ALA A 301 4.88 2.47 22.91
N LYS A 302 4.54 1.19 22.73
CA LYS A 302 5.39 0.21 22.06
C LYS A 302 5.69 0.56 20.59
N TYR A 303 4.87 1.41 19.98
CA TYR A 303 5.07 1.96 18.63
C TYR A 303 5.42 3.45 18.63
N GLY A 304 5.85 3.97 19.79
CA GLY A 304 6.19 5.38 19.94
C GLY A 304 5.00 6.33 19.96
N GLY A 305 3.83 5.83 20.34
CA GLY A 305 2.64 6.62 20.55
C GLY A 305 2.56 7.21 21.98
N ASN A 306 1.44 7.86 22.26
CA ASN A 306 1.21 8.60 23.51
C ASN A 306 0.23 7.89 24.46
N ASP A 307 -0.20 6.67 24.15
CA ASP A 307 -1.17 5.89 24.94
C ASP A 307 -2.48 6.64 25.24
N LEU A 308 -2.99 7.43 24.27
CA LEU A 308 -4.22 8.20 24.46
C LEU A 308 -5.48 7.35 24.39
N VAL A 309 -5.40 6.16 23.84
CA VAL A 309 -6.52 5.23 23.72
C VAL A 309 -6.50 4.24 24.89
N ALA A 310 -7.54 4.27 25.72
CA ALA A 310 -7.68 3.31 26.80
C ALA A 310 -8.07 1.93 26.25
N HIS A 311 -7.23 0.94 26.52
CA HIS A 311 -7.56 -0.47 26.27
C HIS A 311 -8.41 -0.96 27.46
N MET A 312 -9.73 -0.83 27.35
CA MET A 312 -10.62 -1.45 28.33
C MET A 312 -10.67 -2.95 28.05
N LYS A 313 -10.38 -3.75 29.09
CA LYS A 313 -10.57 -5.20 29.07
C LYS A 313 -12.00 -5.53 29.45
#